data_3e258715f03c9db52df7d72a1c6f5705
#
_entry.id   3e258715f03c9db52df7d72a1c6f5705
#
_cell.length_a   1.000
_cell.length_b   1.000
_cell.length_c   1.000
_cell.angle_alpha   90.00
_cell.angle_beta   90.00
_cell.angle_gamma   90.00
#
_symmetry.space_group_name_H-M   'P 1'
#
loop_
_entity.id
_entity.type
_entity.pdbx_description
1 polymer ?
#
loop_
_entity_poly.entity_id
_entity_poly.type
_entity_poly.pdbx_seq_one_letter_code
_entity_poly.pdbx_strand_id
1 'polypeptide(L)'
;MKFLKTSVICTALFAASLANAHNVWLEPVKDANAAGQYVVKFGHEQTEAYPEQKLKAVKLLDNKSNVTNATYQFKEGEAYLNADNASQVFIRFDNGVWSKLPSGKYVEKTKQQEPTAELSVNPVKFGKAVLQWDEQAMKAHGMEYELVPQ
;
A
#
# COMPACT_ATOMS: atom_id res chain seq x y z
N MET A 1 -13.38 45.78 -45.34
CA MET A 1 -12.75 45.64 -44.00
C MET A 1 -13.17 44.32 -43.42
N LYS A 2 -12.24 43.33 -43.37
CA LYS A 2 -12.48 42.01 -42.82
C LYS A 2 -11.97 42.03 -41.37
N PHE A 3 -12.86 41.88 -40.41
CA PHE A 3 -12.50 41.71 -38.99
C PHE A 3 -12.05 40.29 -38.72
N LEU A 4 -10.75 40.13 -38.45
CA LEU A 4 -10.16 38.89 -37.99
C LEU A 4 -10.56 38.69 -36.53
N LYS A 5 -11.41 37.70 -36.21
CA LYS A 5 -11.72 37.30 -34.83
C LYS A 5 -10.62 36.37 -34.36
N THR A 6 -9.72 36.90 -33.53
CA THR A 6 -8.69 36.14 -32.86
C THR A 6 -9.33 35.38 -31.70
N SER A 7 -9.51 34.06 -31.85
CA SER A 7 -9.99 33.17 -30.79
C SER A 7 -8.81 32.82 -29.89
N VAL A 8 -8.77 33.37 -28.67
CA VAL A 8 -7.80 33.00 -27.65
C VAL A 8 -8.29 31.69 -27.02
N ILE A 9 -7.67 30.60 -27.38
CA ILE A 9 -7.88 29.29 -26.70
C ILE A 9 -7.05 29.32 -25.42
N CYS A 10 -7.71 29.54 -24.28
CA CYS A 10 -7.13 29.34 -22.96
C CYS A 10 -6.99 27.83 -22.73
N THR A 11 -5.83 27.26 -23.01
CA THR A 11 -5.50 25.90 -22.61
C THR A 11 -5.18 25.92 -21.11
N ALA A 12 -6.17 25.61 -20.29
CA ALA A 12 -5.96 25.33 -18.88
C ALA A 12 -5.18 24.00 -18.76
N LEU A 13 -3.87 24.09 -18.55
CA LEU A 13 -3.09 22.95 -18.11
C LEU A 13 -3.57 22.59 -16.69
N PHE A 14 -4.41 21.58 -16.61
CA PHE A 14 -4.63 20.85 -15.35
C PHE A 14 -3.31 20.12 -15.04
N ALA A 15 -2.46 20.73 -14.22
CA ALA A 15 -1.43 20.01 -13.50
C ALA A 15 -2.16 19.10 -12.51
N ALA A 16 -2.54 17.89 -12.95
CA ALA A 16 -2.90 16.83 -12.07
C ALA A 16 -1.64 16.57 -11.21
N SER A 17 -1.66 17.07 -9.97
CA SER A 17 -0.72 16.62 -8.96
C SER A 17 -0.95 15.11 -8.83
N LEU A 18 -0.05 14.31 -9.39
CA LEU A 18 -0.01 12.87 -9.14
C LEU A 18 0.20 12.73 -7.64
N ALA A 19 -0.89 12.49 -6.92
CA ALA A 19 -0.81 12.03 -5.56
C ALA A 19 -0.15 10.65 -5.64
N ASN A 20 1.15 10.58 -5.40
CA ASN A 20 1.90 9.34 -5.32
C ASN A 20 1.40 8.56 -4.10
N ALA A 21 0.30 7.85 -4.30
CA ALA A 21 -0.27 6.97 -3.28
C ALA A 21 0.51 5.66 -3.31
N HIS A 22 1.53 5.55 -2.45
CA HIS A 22 2.20 4.27 -2.22
C HIS A 22 1.19 3.22 -1.77
N ASN A 23 1.37 2.00 -2.23
CA ASN A 23 0.57 0.83 -1.89
C ASN A 23 1.42 -0.19 -1.15
N VAL A 24 0.76 -1.13 -0.49
CA VAL A 24 1.36 -2.34 0.05
C VAL A 24 0.67 -3.55 -0.59
N TRP A 25 1.44 -4.54 -1.03
CA TRP A 25 0.90 -5.73 -1.66
C TRP A 25 1.79 -6.95 -1.43
N LEU A 26 1.31 -8.12 -1.82
CA LEU A 26 2.04 -9.38 -1.75
C LEU A 26 2.41 -9.82 -3.16
N GLU A 27 3.68 -10.22 -3.37
CA GLU A 27 4.14 -10.83 -4.61
C GLU A 27 4.71 -12.22 -4.36
N PRO A 28 4.52 -13.18 -5.28
CA PRO A 28 5.25 -14.44 -5.24
C PRO A 28 6.75 -14.19 -5.49
N VAL A 29 7.60 -14.91 -4.79
CA VAL A 29 9.05 -14.92 -5.06
C VAL A 29 9.30 -15.63 -6.39
N LYS A 30 10.03 -14.96 -7.30
CA LYS A 30 10.27 -15.41 -8.68
C LYS A 30 11.38 -16.48 -8.80
N ASP A 31 11.48 -17.40 -7.86
CA ASP A 31 12.44 -18.51 -7.91
C ASP A 31 11.65 -19.82 -8.07
N ALA A 32 12.07 -20.66 -9.02
CA ALA A 32 11.43 -21.95 -9.26
C ALA A 32 11.42 -22.89 -8.03
N ASN A 33 12.35 -22.70 -7.09
CA ASN A 33 12.46 -23.45 -5.85
C ASN A 33 11.73 -22.78 -4.67
N ALA A 34 11.08 -21.63 -4.89
CA ALA A 34 10.42 -20.84 -3.86
C ALA A 34 8.90 -20.99 -3.87
N ALA A 35 8.38 -22.17 -4.24
CA ALA A 35 6.94 -22.44 -4.19
C ALA A 35 6.38 -22.05 -2.81
N GLY A 36 5.23 -21.34 -2.77
CA GLY A 36 4.61 -20.84 -1.54
C GLY A 36 5.36 -19.70 -0.84
N GLN A 37 6.48 -19.25 -1.37
CA GLN A 37 7.21 -18.10 -0.83
C GLN A 37 6.68 -16.79 -1.45
N TYR A 38 6.43 -15.84 -0.59
CA TYR A 38 5.92 -14.52 -0.94
C TYR A 38 6.75 -13.43 -0.28
N VAL A 39 6.68 -12.24 -0.86
CA VAL A 39 7.32 -11.04 -0.32
C VAL A 39 6.29 -9.90 -0.21
N VAL A 40 6.30 -9.22 0.92
CA VAL A 40 5.52 -7.99 1.11
C VAL A 40 6.27 -6.83 0.45
N LYS A 41 5.64 -6.23 -0.53
CA LYS A 41 6.16 -5.10 -1.30
C LYS A 41 5.48 -3.80 -0.86
N PHE A 42 6.22 -2.71 -1.00
CA PHE A 42 5.74 -1.35 -0.79
C PHE A 42 6.24 -0.46 -1.94
N GLY A 43 5.45 0.50 -2.36
CA GLY A 43 5.85 1.44 -3.42
C GLY A 43 4.67 1.94 -4.23
N HIS A 44 4.97 2.54 -5.39
CA HIS A 44 3.97 3.00 -6.36
C HIS A 44 4.25 2.39 -7.73
N GLU A 45 5.00 3.05 -8.60
CA GLU A 45 5.40 2.50 -9.90
C GLU A 45 6.60 1.55 -9.77
N GLN A 46 7.42 1.77 -8.76
CA GLN A 46 8.56 0.92 -8.40
C GLN A 46 8.46 0.51 -6.94
N THR A 47 9.04 -0.63 -6.61
CA THR A 47 9.14 -1.09 -5.22
C THR A 47 10.22 -0.32 -4.48
N GLU A 48 9.95 -0.04 -3.21
CA GLU A 48 10.84 0.67 -2.31
C GLU A 48 11.12 -0.19 -1.07
N ALA A 49 12.36 -0.18 -0.61
CA ALA A 49 12.71 -0.74 0.68
C ALA A 49 12.03 0.08 1.81
N TYR A 50 11.59 -0.60 2.84
CA TYR A 50 10.93 0.04 3.98
C TYR A 50 11.52 -0.43 5.31
N PRO A 51 11.47 0.39 6.37
CA PRO A 51 11.83 -0.03 7.71
C PRO A 51 10.84 -1.08 8.25
N GLU A 52 11.32 -2.16 8.87
CA GLU A 52 10.49 -3.26 9.38
C GLU A 52 9.37 -2.78 10.32
N GLN A 53 9.63 -1.77 11.14
CA GLN A 53 8.64 -1.22 12.08
C GLN A 53 7.41 -0.61 11.41
N LYS A 54 7.42 -0.32 10.10
CA LYS A 54 6.24 0.11 9.35
C LYS A 54 5.27 -1.04 9.05
N LEU A 55 5.76 -2.28 9.00
CA LEU A 55 4.93 -3.48 8.84
C LEU A 55 4.33 -3.90 10.17
N LYS A 56 3.07 -3.55 10.41
CA LYS A 56 2.39 -3.75 11.71
C LYS A 56 1.79 -5.13 11.88
N ALA A 57 1.33 -5.74 10.80
CA ALA A 57 0.82 -7.10 10.83
C ALA A 57 0.88 -7.74 9.44
N VAL A 58 1.17 -9.03 9.43
CA VAL A 58 0.91 -9.93 8.32
C VAL A 58 0.16 -11.12 8.90
N LYS A 59 -1.05 -11.38 8.40
CA LYS A 59 -1.90 -12.47 8.88
C LYS A 59 -2.23 -13.41 7.75
N LEU A 60 -2.26 -14.70 8.06
CA LEU A 60 -2.63 -15.78 7.16
C LEU A 60 -4.01 -16.30 7.54
N LEU A 61 -4.89 -16.45 6.56
CA LEU A 61 -6.16 -17.16 6.69
C LEU A 61 -6.03 -18.51 5.99
N ASP A 62 -6.28 -19.60 6.70
CA ASP A 62 -6.35 -20.93 6.11
C ASP A 62 -7.74 -21.25 5.52
N ASN A 63 -7.86 -22.40 4.86
CA ASN A 63 -9.11 -22.90 4.28
C ASN A 63 -10.17 -23.31 5.32
N LYS A 64 -9.83 -23.32 6.61
CA LYS A 64 -10.74 -23.61 7.74
C LYS A 64 -11.16 -22.32 8.47
N SER A 65 -10.87 -21.16 7.92
CA SER A 65 -11.16 -19.83 8.51
C SER A 65 -10.34 -19.51 9.77
N ASN A 66 -9.24 -20.19 10.01
CA ASN A 66 -8.34 -19.81 11.10
C ASN A 66 -7.42 -18.68 10.64
N VAL A 67 -7.34 -17.63 11.46
CA VAL A 67 -6.46 -16.48 11.23
C VAL A 67 -5.26 -16.60 12.18
N THR A 68 -4.06 -16.61 11.62
CA THR A 68 -2.81 -16.66 12.38
C THR A 68 -1.86 -15.54 11.96
N ASN A 69 -0.94 -15.15 12.85
CA ASN A 69 0.13 -14.23 12.45
C ASN A 69 1.16 -14.98 11.60
N ALA A 70 1.57 -14.39 10.50
CA ALA A 70 2.64 -14.92 9.68
C ALA A 70 3.98 -14.80 10.40
N THR A 71 4.80 -15.83 10.29
CA THR A 71 6.24 -15.73 10.55
C THR A 71 6.92 -15.29 9.26
N TYR A 72 7.76 -14.27 9.32
CA TYR A 72 8.50 -13.79 8.16
C TYR A 72 9.96 -13.49 8.49
N GLN A 73 10.80 -13.47 7.48
CA GLN A 73 12.18 -12.98 7.56
C GLN A 73 12.25 -11.60 6.93
N PHE A 74 12.72 -10.62 7.69
CA PHE A 74 12.95 -9.27 7.16
C PHE A 74 14.40 -9.15 6.67
N LYS A 75 14.57 -8.88 5.39
CA LYS A 75 15.88 -8.69 4.76
C LYS A 75 15.79 -7.71 3.59
N GLU A 76 16.85 -6.95 3.40
CA GLU A 76 16.97 -5.99 2.29
C GLU A 76 15.79 -5.01 2.18
N GLY A 77 15.16 -4.67 3.33
CA GLY A 77 14.03 -3.74 3.39
C GLY A 77 12.69 -4.34 2.97
N GLU A 78 12.53 -5.67 2.99
CA GLU A 78 11.30 -6.39 2.62
C GLU A 78 11.05 -7.59 3.55
N ALA A 79 9.79 -7.99 3.72
CA ALA A 79 9.40 -9.15 4.52
C ALA A 79 9.07 -10.34 3.63
N TYR A 80 9.76 -11.46 3.84
CA TYR A 80 9.60 -12.72 3.11
C TYR A 80 8.91 -13.75 4.01
N LEU A 81 7.84 -14.38 3.51
CA LEU A 81 7.04 -15.35 4.27
C LEU A 81 6.65 -16.56 3.42
N ASN A 82 6.37 -17.68 4.10
CA ASN A 82 5.71 -18.81 3.48
C ASN A 82 4.20 -18.72 3.71
N ALA A 83 3.41 -18.96 2.67
CA ALA A 83 1.95 -18.96 2.72
C ALA A 83 1.33 -20.16 1.96
N ASP A 84 2.05 -21.30 1.90
CA ASP A 84 1.61 -22.52 1.19
C ASP A 84 0.20 -22.98 1.60
N ASN A 85 -0.14 -22.85 2.88
CA ASN A 85 -1.41 -23.31 3.44
C ASN A 85 -2.42 -22.16 3.65
N ALA A 86 -2.13 -20.97 3.16
CA ALA A 86 -3.03 -19.84 3.28
C ALA A 86 -3.94 -19.72 2.04
N SER A 87 -5.21 -19.45 2.27
CA SER A 87 -6.14 -19.03 1.22
C SER A 87 -6.07 -17.52 0.99
N GLN A 88 -5.74 -16.74 2.04
CA GLN A 88 -5.60 -15.29 1.95
C GLN A 88 -4.49 -14.79 2.88
N VAL A 89 -3.92 -13.65 2.52
CA VAL A 89 -2.95 -12.92 3.33
C VAL A 89 -3.43 -11.49 3.53
N PHE A 90 -3.41 -11.02 4.77
CA PHE A 90 -3.76 -9.66 5.16
C PHE A 90 -2.54 -8.92 5.66
N ILE A 91 -2.37 -7.69 5.20
CA ILE A 91 -1.23 -6.85 5.54
C ILE A 91 -1.74 -5.54 6.13
N ARG A 92 -1.15 -5.11 7.26
CA ARG A 92 -1.33 -3.78 7.82
C ARG A 92 0.02 -3.07 7.84
N PHE A 93 0.09 -1.94 7.18
CA PHE A 93 1.30 -1.16 7.03
C PHE A 93 1.05 0.30 7.45
N ASP A 94 1.85 0.80 8.37
CA ASP A 94 1.80 2.16 8.89
C ASP A 94 2.98 2.96 8.33
N ASN A 95 2.72 3.81 7.34
CA ASN A 95 3.77 4.57 6.67
C ASN A 95 4.36 5.72 7.52
N GLY A 96 3.90 5.89 8.77
CA GLY A 96 4.31 6.99 9.64
C GLY A 96 3.56 8.29 9.34
N VAL A 97 3.88 9.33 10.11
CA VAL A 97 3.24 10.64 9.96
C VAL A 97 4.01 11.47 8.95
N TRP A 98 3.29 12.00 7.97
CA TRP A 98 3.83 12.87 6.92
C TRP A 98 3.18 14.25 7.01
N SER A 99 4.00 15.29 6.98
CA SER A 99 3.57 16.69 7.02
C SER A 99 3.84 17.39 5.71
N LYS A 100 2.83 18.09 5.20
CA LYS A 100 2.93 18.92 4.00
C LYS A 100 3.40 20.32 4.39
N LEU A 101 4.51 20.74 3.82
CA LEU A 101 5.05 22.10 3.99
C LEU A 101 4.32 23.10 3.10
N PRO A 102 4.40 24.42 3.37
CA PRO A 102 3.86 25.48 2.49
C PRO A 102 4.42 25.43 1.06
N SER A 103 5.63 24.87 0.89
CA SER A 103 6.23 24.62 -0.43
C SER A 103 5.55 23.51 -1.24
N GLY A 104 4.60 22.77 -0.64
CA GLY A 104 3.97 21.57 -1.22
C GLY A 104 4.76 20.28 -0.99
N LYS A 105 6.00 20.35 -0.48
CA LYS A 105 6.83 19.17 -0.17
C LYS A 105 6.30 18.45 1.06
N TYR A 106 6.33 17.09 1.03
CA TYR A 106 6.06 16.25 2.19
C TYR A 106 7.37 15.82 2.88
N VAL A 107 7.32 15.79 4.22
CA VAL A 107 8.41 15.33 5.08
C VAL A 107 7.86 14.35 6.12
N GLU A 108 8.61 13.30 6.45
CA GLU A 108 8.20 12.31 7.47
C GLU A 108 8.47 12.88 8.87
N LYS A 109 7.56 13.73 9.31
CA LYS A 109 7.55 14.41 10.61
C LYS A 109 6.12 14.64 11.09
N THR A 110 5.93 14.68 12.39
CA THR A 110 4.65 15.08 13.00
C THR A 110 4.45 16.60 12.90
N LYS A 111 3.21 17.07 13.10
CA LYS A 111 2.90 18.52 13.21
C LYS A 111 3.68 19.21 14.34
N GLN A 112 3.99 18.49 15.41
CA GLN A 112 4.80 19.01 16.51
C GLN A 112 6.26 19.19 16.12
N GLN A 113 6.81 18.27 15.31
CA GLN A 113 8.19 18.34 14.82
C GLN A 113 8.34 19.34 13.65
N GLU A 114 7.24 19.66 12.98
CA GLU A 114 7.20 20.60 11.86
C GLU A 114 6.00 21.55 12.02
N PRO A 115 6.08 22.54 12.90
CA PRO A 115 4.96 23.45 13.22
C PRO A 115 4.46 24.26 12.02
N THR A 116 5.32 24.51 11.03
CA THR A 116 4.98 25.25 9.81
C THR A 116 4.17 24.45 8.79
N ALA A 117 4.04 23.15 9.00
CA ALA A 117 3.28 22.29 8.08
C ALA A 117 1.82 22.72 7.99
N GLU A 118 1.26 22.71 6.79
CA GLU A 118 -0.16 23.00 6.54
C GLU A 118 -1.07 21.85 6.96
N LEU A 119 -0.61 20.62 6.73
CA LEU A 119 -1.35 19.38 6.95
C LEU A 119 -0.41 18.30 7.44
N SER A 120 -0.88 17.44 8.35
CA SER A 120 -0.21 16.18 8.72
C SER A 120 -1.17 15.02 8.60
N VAL A 121 -0.70 13.92 8.01
CA VAL A 121 -1.46 12.69 7.78
C VAL A 121 -0.66 11.48 8.23
N ASN A 122 -1.35 10.44 8.70
CA ASN A 122 -0.77 9.13 8.93
C ASN A 122 -1.37 8.13 7.94
N PRO A 123 -0.70 7.85 6.80
CA PRO A 123 -1.22 6.93 5.80
C PRO A 123 -1.02 5.47 6.22
N VAL A 124 -2.01 4.93 6.90
CA VAL A 124 -2.10 3.49 7.17
C VAL A 124 -2.68 2.77 5.96
N LYS A 125 -2.06 1.67 5.56
CA LYS A 125 -2.43 0.89 4.38
C LYS A 125 -2.81 -0.53 4.77
N PHE A 126 -3.79 -1.06 4.05
CA PHE A 126 -4.29 -2.41 4.23
C PHE A 126 -4.20 -3.14 2.89
N GLY A 127 -3.50 -4.27 2.88
CA GLY A 127 -3.38 -5.15 1.73
C GLY A 127 -4.15 -6.45 1.99
N LYS A 128 -4.83 -6.96 0.97
CA LYS A 128 -5.44 -8.29 0.95
C LYS A 128 -5.02 -9.00 -0.31
N ALA A 129 -4.38 -10.16 -0.15
CA ALA A 129 -4.05 -11.06 -1.24
C ALA A 129 -4.93 -12.31 -1.14
N VAL A 130 -5.64 -12.64 -2.22
CA VAL A 130 -6.41 -13.88 -2.35
C VAL A 130 -5.56 -14.86 -3.11
N LEU A 131 -5.09 -15.92 -2.44
CA LEU A 131 -4.22 -16.94 -3.01
C LEU A 131 -5.03 -18.12 -3.55
N GLN A 132 -6.21 -18.37 -2.97
CA GLN A 132 -7.15 -19.40 -3.41
C GLN A 132 -8.56 -18.80 -3.47
N TRP A 133 -9.25 -19.01 -4.58
CA TRP A 133 -10.65 -18.61 -4.76
C TRP A 133 -11.57 -19.71 -4.26
N ASP A 134 -11.89 -19.64 -2.97
CA ASP A 134 -12.83 -20.50 -2.27
C ASP A 134 -13.98 -19.68 -1.65
N GLU A 135 -14.83 -20.31 -0.86
CA GLU A 135 -15.92 -19.61 -0.18
C GLU A 135 -15.42 -18.52 0.80
N GLN A 136 -14.20 -18.63 1.30
CA GLN A 136 -13.62 -17.64 2.20
C GLN A 136 -13.26 -16.35 1.49
N ALA A 137 -12.93 -16.42 0.18
CA ALA A 137 -12.62 -15.23 -0.62
C ALA A 137 -13.78 -14.23 -0.66
N MET A 138 -15.03 -14.72 -0.54
CA MET A 138 -16.27 -13.95 -0.62
C MET A 138 -16.78 -13.49 0.75
N LYS A 139 -16.03 -13.69 1.83
CA LYS A 139 -16.43 -13.35 3.20
C LYS A 139 -15.52 -12.29 3.83
N ALA A 140 -16.06 -11.52 4.75
CA ALA A 140 -15.26 -10.65 5.62
C ALA A 140 -14.66 -11.49 6.77
N HIS A 141 -13.41 -11.20 7.12
CA HIS A 141 -12.65 -11.91 8.15
C HIS A 141 -12.29 -11.02 9.35
N GLY A 142 -12.98 -9.87 9.48
CA GLY A 142 -12.85 -8.99 10.64
C GLY A 142 -11.56 -8.15 10.66
N MET A 143 -10.96 -7.90 9.50
CA MET A 143 -9.88 -6.93 9.41
C MET A 143 -10.43 -5.51 9.59
N GLU A 144 -9.62 -4.59 10.09
CA GLU A 144 -10.00 -3.20 10.36
C GLU A 144 -10.60 -2.52 9.10
N TYR A 145 -10.00 -2.76 7.95
CA TYR A 145 -10.52 -2.41 6.61
C TYR A 145 -10.32 -3.59 5.69
N GLU A 146 -11.37 -4.03 5.02
CA GLU A 146 -11.34 -5.22 4.18
C GLU A 146 -12.21 -5.05 2.94
N LEU A 147 -11.64 -5.36 1.77
CA LEU A 147 -12.39 -5.49 0.52
C LEU A 147 -12.91 -6.92 0.41
N VAL A 148 -14.22 -7.05 0.22
CA VAL A 148 -14.90 -8.32 0.00
C VAL A 148 -15.49 -8.30 -1.40
N PRO A 149 -15.12 -9.25 -2.28
CA PRO A 149 -15.74 -9.38 -3.61
C PRO A 149 -17.26 -9.63 -3.48
N GLN A 150 -18.02 -9.14 -4.46
CA GLN A 150 -19.47 -9.30 -4.54
C GLN A 150 -19.80 -10.25 -5.69
#